data_3be27f5a9131c189455d8309fce0da7d
#
_entry.id   3be27f5a9131c189455d8309fce0da7d
#
_cell.length_a   1.000
_cell.length_b   1.000
_cell.length_c   1.000
_cell.angle_alpha   90.00
_cell.angle_beta   90.00
_cell.angle_gamma   90.00
#
_symmetry.space_group_name_H-M   'P 1'
#
loop_
_entity.id
_entity.type
_entity.pdbx_description
1 polymer ?
#
loop_
_entity_poly.entity_id
_entity_poly.type
_entity_poly.pdbx_seq_one_letter_code
_entity_poly.pdbx_strand_id
1 'polypeptide(L)'
;SLRMMRGEKMGLVGANGAGKTTLLSILLGELQEDEGMVEWERGTRIGYLPQESAPTGDETVLELATSISDELRNSLKVLRENQNLESQERLEAQEKFAELEGFNLEAKAKKILVGLAFQQEDFNKPAKTLSGGWIMRAHLARLLVMEPDLLMLDEPTNHLDLETLGWFQEQVKKFPGSVLTISHDRAFLNTICTGILQISNRKINRYPGNFDNFLIQKKEREEQHLAAYRNQQREITHHEDFIRRFRAKASK
;
A
#
# COMPACT_ATOMS: atom_id res chain seq x y z
N SER A 1 10.47 0.30 -17.02
CA SER A 1 9.58 1.31 -16.42
C SER A 1 8.30 0.64 -15.89
N LEU A 2 7.79 1.15 -14.78
CA LEU A 2 6.51 0.77 -14.19
C LEU A 2 5.56 1.95 -14.29
N ARG A 3 4.32 1.71 -14.71
CA ARG A 3 3.27 2.71 -14.74
C ARG A 3 2.03 2.14 -14.07
N MET A 4 1.44 2.90 -13.15
CA MET A 4 0.13 2.63 -12.54
C MET A 4 -0.91 3.61 -13.10
N MET A 5 -2.07 3.09 -13.48
CA MET A 5 -3.18 3.92 -13.94
C MET A 5 -4.14 4.18 -12.78
N ARG A 6 -4.88 5.28 -12.88
CA ARG A 6 -5.87 5.64 -11.85
C ARG A 6 -6.91 4.52 -11.67
N GLY A 7 -7.22 4.18 -10.42
CA GLY A 7 -8.17 3.14 -10.05
C GLY A 7 -7.61 1.70 -10.11
N GLU A 8 -6.36 1.50 -10.55
CA GLU A 8 -5.75 0.17 -10.51
C GLU A 8 -5.46 -0.29 -9.08
N LYS A 9 -5.66 -1.56 -8.84
CA LYS A 9 -5.38 -2.21 -7.57
C LYS A 9 -4.30 -3.27 -7.78
N MET A 10 -3.08 -2.91 -7.38
CA MET A 10 -1.88 -3.71 -7.66
C MET A 10 -1.36 -4.36 -6.37
N GLY A 11 -1.14 -5.67 -6.44
CA GLY A 11 -0.41 -6.40 -5.40
C GLY A 11 1.08 -6.42 -5.70
N LEU A 12 1.91 -6.05 -4.73
CA LEU A 12 3.38 -6.11 -4.85
C LEU A 12 3.89 -7.36 -4.13
N VAL A 13 4.44 -8.30 -4.89
CA VAL A 13 4.90 -9.59 -4.38
C VAL A 13 6.38 -9.83 -4.69
N GLY A 14 7.03 -10.62 -3.87
CA GLY A 14 8.44 -10.97 -4.02
C GLY A 14 8.96 -11.67 -2.77
N ALA A 15 10.11 -12.33 -2.87
CA ALA A 15 10.76 -12.95 -1.74
C ALA A 15 11.07 -11.93 -0.61
N ASN A 16 11.28 -12.42 0.61
CA ASN A 16 11.77 -11.55 1.68
C ASN A 16 13.14 -10.99 1.28
N GLY A 17 13.35 -9.69 1.51
CA GLY A 17 14.56 -8.99 1.07
C GLY A 17 14.62 -8.66 -0.43
N ALA A 18 13.57 -8.91 -1.22
CA ALA A 18 13.54 -8.56 -2.66
C ALA A 18 13.47 -7.05 -2.93
N GLY A 19 13.27 -6.22 -1.90
CA GLY A 19 13.20 -4.76 -2.03
C GLY A 19 11.78 -4.21 -2.13
N LYS A 20 10.76 -4.93 -1.63
CA LYS A 20 9.36 -4.45 -1.65
C LYS A 20 9.19 -3.15 -0.86
N THR A 21 9.59 -3.14 0.41
CA THR A 21 9.53 -1.96 1.29
C THR A 21 10.46 -0.85 0.79
N THR A 22 11.65 -1.19 0.29
CA THR A 22 12.57 -0.22 -0.34
C THR A 22 11.89 0.50 -1.52
N LEU A 23 11.16 -0.23 -2.37
CA LEU A 23 10.40 0.39 -3.46
C LEU A 23 9.32 1.34 -2.92
N LEU A 24 8.60 0.97 -1.85
CA LEU A 24 7.63 1.87 -1.23
C LEU A 24 8.31 3.13 -0.69
N SER A 25 9.44 3.01 0.01
CA SER A 25 10.19 4.17 0.52
C SER A 25 10.71 5.09 -0.58
N ILE A 26 11.13 4.54 -1.74
CA ILE A 26 11.49 5.35 -2.91
C ILE A 26 10.26 6.08 -3.47
N LEU A 27 9.12 5.38 -3.59
CA LEU A 27 7.87 5.98 -4.06
C LEU A 27 7.35 7.08 -3.11
N LEU A 28 7.65 7.00 -1.82
CA LEU A 28 7.34 8.03 -0.81
C LEU A 28 8.33 9.19 -0.80
N GLY A 29 9.46 9.08 -1.51
CA GLY A 29 10.54 10.07 -1.48
C GLY A 29 11.39 10.02 -0.21
N GLU A 30 11.27 8.96 0.61
CA GLU A 30 12.07 8.73 1.81
C GLU A 30 13.48 8.23 1.47
N LEU A 31 13.61 7.54 0.35
CA LEU A 31 14.87 7.07 -0.21
C LEU A 31 15.02 7.60 -1.63
N GLN A 32 16.25 8.00 -1.96
CA GLN A 32 16.59 8.43 -3.32
C GLN A 32 16.87 7.20 -4.19
N GLU A 33 16.40 7.23 -5.44
CA GLU A 33 16.72 6.25 -6.45
C GLU A 33 18.18 6.33 -6.89
N ASP A 34 18.83 5.18 -7.07
CA ASP A 34 20.20 5.10 -7.63
C ASP A 34 20.20 5.41 -9.12
N GLU A 35 19.17 4.95 -9.84
CA GLU A 35 18.98 5.16 -11.29
C GLU A 35 17.49 5.28 -11.63
N GLY A 36 17.17 6.13 -12.59
CA GLY A 36 15.81 6.36 -13.07
C GLY A 36 15.17 7.59 -12.47
N MET A 37 13.84 7.62 -12.44
CA MET A 37 13.07 8.70 -11.83
C MET A 37 11.69 8.21 -11.41
N VAL A 38 11.14 8.83 -10.38
CA VAL A 38 9.74 8.67 -9.95
C VAL A 38 8.98 9.91 -10.38
N GLU A 39 7.93 9.72 -11.16
CA GLU A 39 7.08 10.83 -11.63
C GLU A 39 5.66 10.64 -11.10
N TRP A 40 5.10 11.69 -10.53
CA TRP A 40 3.72 11.76 -10.06
C TRP A 40 2.92 12.76 -10.87
N GLU A 41 1.65 12.47 -11.11
CA GLU A 41 0.73 13.48 -11.59
C GLU A 41 0.67 14.64 -10.57
N ARG A 42 0.62 15.88 -11.07
CA ARG A 42 0.63 17.05 -10.18
C ARG A 42 -0.55 17.03 -9.22
N GLY A 43 -0.26 17.18 -7.93
CA GLY A 43 -1.27 17.19 -6.87
C GLY A 43 -1.71 15.81 -6.39
N THR A 44 -1.05 14.72 -6.82
CA THR A 44 -1.32 13.36 -6.32
C THR A 44 -1.15 13.32 -4.80
N ARG A 45 -2.21 12.91 -4.10
CA ARG A 45 -2.18 12.66 -2.65
C ARG A 45 -1.91 11.19 -2.41
N ILE A 46 -0.85 10.90 -1.64
CA ILE A 46 -0.45 9.54 -1.30
C ILE A 46 -0.81 9.28 0.15
N GLY A 47 -1.48 8.17 0.42
CA GLY A 47 -1.70 7.64 1.76
C GLY A 47 -0.89 6.37 1.95
N TYR A 48 -0.12 6.29 3.02
CA TYR A 48 0.72 5.13 3.32
C TYR A 48 0.42 4.55 4.69
N LEU A 49 0.22 3.24 4.73
CA LEU A 49 0.14 2.43 5.94
C LEU A 49 1.41 1.58 6.02
N PRO A 50 2.34 1.88 6.93
CA PRO A 50 3.53 1.05 7.16
C PRO A 50 3.17 -0.25 7.88
N GLN A 51 4.06 -1.22 7.86
CA GLN A 51 3.90 -2.50 8.55
C GLN A 51 3.82 -2.33 10.08
N GLU A 52 4.51 -1.35 10.64
CA GLU A 52 4.45 -1.00 12.06
C GLU A 52 3.81 0.37 12.24
N SER A 53 2.94 0.50 13.25
CA SER A 53 2.27 1.76 13.53
C SER A 53 3.23 2.81 14.04
N ALA A 54 3.07 4.05 13.55
CA ALA A 54 3.75 5.19 14.15
C ALA A 54 3.26 5.41 15.60
N PRO A 55 4.13 5.92 16.48
CA PRO A 55 3.70 6.32 17.82
C PRO A 55 2.57 7.35 17.75
N THR A 56 1.56 7.19 18.60
CA THR A 56 0.45 8.13 18.73
C THR A 56 0.67 9.06 19.93
N GLY A 57 0.13 10.27 19.84
CA GLY A 57 0.15 11.24 20.93
C GLY A 57 -1.07 11.11 21.85
N ASP A 58 -1.50 12.25 22.41
CA ASP A 58 -2.65 12.33 23.33
C ASP A 58 -4.00 12.47 22.61
N GLU A 59 -3.99 12.43 21.26
CA GLU A 59 -5.20 12.46 20.46
C GLU A 59 -6.10 11.26 20.73
N THR A 60 -7.41 11.47 20.63
CA THR A 60 -8.39 10.39 20.70
C THR A 60 -8.39 9.56 19.41
N VAL A 61 -8.98 8.37 19.46
CA VAL A 61 -9.15 7.50 18.28
C VAL A 61 -9.86 8.24 17.13
N LEU A 62 -10.90 9.01 17.47
CA LEU A 62 -11.66 9.78 16.48
C LEU A 62 -10.82 10.94 15.90
N GLU A 63 -10.10 11.68 16.75
CA GLU A 63 -9.19 12.72 16.30
C GLU A 63 -8.08 12.15 15.38
N LEU A 64 -7.50 11.00 15.74
CA LEU A 64 -6.52 10.32 14.89
C LEU A 64 -7.10 9.96 13.52
N ALA A 65 -8.32 9.43 13.48
CA ALA A 65 -8.98 9.06 12.25
C ALA A 65 -9.40 10.27 11.37
N THR A 66 -9.64 11.44 11.98
CA THR A 66 -10.02 12.67 11.27
C THR A 66 -8.86 13.60 10.96
N SER A 67 -7.68 13.38 11.54
CA SER A 67 -6.46 14.17 11.32
C SER A 67 -5.81 13.92 9.96
N ILE A 68 -6.55 14.23 8.88
CA ILE A 68 -6.10 13.96 7.49
C ILE A 68 -5.20 15.06 6.92
N SER A 69 -5.13 16.24 7.56
CA SER A 69 -4.21 17.32 7.23
C SER A 69 -3.67 17.97 8.51
N ASP A 70 -2.55 18.72 8.39
CA ASP A 70 -1.98 19.44 9.53
C ASP A 70 -2.92 20.54 10.03
N GLU A 71 -3.66 21.17 9.13
CA GLU A 71 -4.64 22.21 9.49
C GLU A 71 -5.78 21.60 10.33
N LEU A 72 -6.35 20.47 9.91
CA LEU A 72 -7.37 19.77 10.71
C LEU A 72 -6.83 19.30 12.06
N ARG A 73 -5.62 18.75 12.09
CA ARG A 73 -4.96 18.32 13.32
C ARG A 73 -4.78 19.47 14.28
N ASN A 74 -4.31 20.62 13.81
CA ASN A 74 -4.12 21.82 14.64
C ASN A 74 -5.45 22.35 15.17
N SER A 75 -6.49 22.42 14.33
CA SER A 75 -7.82 22.85 14.76
C SER A 75 -8.39 21.92 15.85
N LEU A 76 -8.31 20.61 15.66
CA LEU A 76 -8.74 19.61 16.65
C LEU A 76 -7.97 19.73 17.95
N LYS A 77 -6.65 19.97 17.90
CA LYS A 77 -5.82 20.18 19.08
C LYS A 77 -6.28 21.40 19.88
N VAL A 78 -6.48 22.55 19.22
CA VAL A 78 -6.98 23.77 19.86
C VAL A 78 -8.36 23.54 20.45
N LEU A 79 -9.27 22.91 19.76
CA LEU A 79 -10.63 22.62 20.24
C LEU A 79 -10.63 21.71 21.47
N ARG A 80 -9.68 20.79 21.58
CA ARG A 80 -9.52 19.90 22.73
C ARG A 80 -8.90 20.61 23.94
N GLU A 81 -7.79 21.35 23.72
CA GLU A 81 -6.98 21.92 24.77
C GLU A 81 -7.60 23.21 25.33
N ASN A 82 -8.22 24.04 24.50
CA ASN A 82 -8.83 25.30 24.89
C ASN A 82 -10.31 25.10 25.21
N GLN A 83 -10.63 24.99 26.50
CA GLN A 83 -12.01 24.82 26.99
C GLN A 83 -12.81 26.15 27.10
N ASN A 84 -12.16 27.29 26.91
CA ASN A 84 -12.86 28.59 26.94
C ASN A 84 -13.61 28.78 25.61
N LEU A 85 -14.93 28.61 25.65
CA LEU A 85 -15.83 28.69 24.49
C LEU A 85 -15.85 30.08 23.81
N GLU A 86 -15.51 31.14 24.55
CA GLU A 86 -15.50 32.52 24.06
C GLU A 86 -14.10 32.98 23.60
N SER A 87 -13.08 32.13 23.72
CA SER A 87 -11.75 32.53 23.27
C SER A 87 -11.71 32.65 21.75
N GLN A 88 -11.10 33.73 21.27
CA GLN A 88 -10.95 33.97 19.81
C GLN A 88 -10.24 32.81 19.10
N GLU A 89 -9.19 32.26 19.72
CA GLU A 89 -8.44 31.12 19.18
C GLU A 89 -9.33 29.88 18.94
N ARG A 90 -10.25 29.60 19.91
CA ARG A 90 -11.18 28.48 19.76
C ARG A 90 -12.22 28.72 18.67
N LEU A 91 -12.72 29.96 18.57
CA LEU A 91 -13.69 30.34 17.56
C LEU A 91 -13.07 30.21 16.16
N GLU A 92 -11.84 30.72 15.95
CA GLU A 92 -11.08 30.58 14.71
C GLU A 92 -10.81 29.11 14.36
N ALA A 93 -10.44 28.29 15.36
CA ALA A 93 -10.24 26.85 15.14
C ALA A 93 -11.55 26.14 14.74
N GLN A 94 -12.68 26.54 15.31
CA GLN A 94 -14.00 25.99 15.01
C GLN A 94 -14.45 26.39 13.59
N GLU A 95 -14.25 27.65 13.19
CA GLU A 95 -14.52 28.10 11.83
C GLU A 95 -13.66 27.34 10.82
N LYS A 96 -12.36 27.21 11.10
CA LYS A 96 -11.44 26.48 10.23
C LYS A 96 -11.81 25.00 10.11
N PHE A 97 -12.21 24.37 11.21
CA PHE A 97 -12.68 22.99 11.23
C PHE A 97 -13.95 22.82 10.37
N ALA A 98 -14.89 23.78 10.45
CA ALA A 98 -16.09 23.77 9.63
C ALA A 98 -15.78 23.99 8.14
N GLU A 99 -14.91 24.96 7.80
CA GLU A 99 -14.44 25.21 6.43
C GLU A 99 -13.81 23.97 5.78
N LEU A 100 -13.08 23.16 6.55
CA LEU A 100 -12.45 21.93 6.13
C LEU A 100 -13.40 20.72 6.18
N GLU A 101 -14.71 20.94 6.27
CA GLU A 101 -15.75 19.92 6.38
C GLU A 101 -15.55 18.92 7.53
N GLY A 102 -14.91 19.34 8.62
CA GLY A 102 -14.53 18.49 9.75
C GLY A 102 -15.70 17.67 10.32
N PHE A 103 -16.90 18.21 10.38
CA PHE A 103 -18.09 17.48 10.85
C PHE A 103 -18.49 16.33 9.93
N ASN A 104 -18.38 16.52 8.61
CA ASN A 104 -18.62 15.46 7.63
C ASN A 104 -17.56 14.37 7.74
N LEU A 105 -16.30 14.77 7.94
CA LEU A 105 -15.19 13.85 8.17
C LEU A 105 -15.35 13.05 9.46
N GLU A 106 -15.83 13.65 10.54
CA GLU A 106 -16.16 12.91 11.77
C GLU A 106 -17.23 11.85 11.55
N ALA A 107 -18.32 12.19 10.87
CA ALA A 107 -19.38 11.24 10.58
C ALA A 107 -18.87 10.06 9.75
N LYS A 108 -18.03 10.35 8.75
CA LYS A 108 -17.37 9.36 7.90
C LYS A 108 -16.40 8.51 8.72
N ALA A 109 -15.57 9.12 9.56
CA ALA A 109 -14.63 8.43 10.43
C ALA A 109 -15.32 7.46 11.40
N LYS A 110 -16.38 7.90 12.07
CA LYS A 110 -17.19 7.05 12.97
C LYS A 110 -17.71 5.80 12.25
N LYS A 111 -18.23 5.96 11.04
CA LYS A 111 -18.71 4.83 10.21
C LYS A 111 -17.58 3.86 9.85
N ILE A 112 -16.42 4.37 9.49
CA ILE A 112 -15.25 3.56 9.14
C ILE A 112 -14.69 2.86 10.38
N LEU A 113 -14.59 3.57 11.52
CA LEU A 113 -14.12 2.99 12.78
C LEU A 113 -15.00 1.82 13.23
N VAL A 114 -16.33 1.96 13.14
CA VAL A 114 -17.26 0.85 13.42
C VAL A 114 -16.98 -0.35 12.51
N GLY A 115 -16.77 -0.12 11.22
CA GLY A 115 -16.40 -1.18 10.27
C GLY A 115 -15.05 -1.85 10.59
N LEU A 116 -14.14 -1.15 11.27
CA LEU A 116 -12.87 -1.66 11.78
C LEU A 116 -12.98 -2.22 13.21
N ALA A 117 -14.20 -2.53 13.65
CA ALA A 117 -14.57 -3.14 14.93
C ALA A 117 -14.39 -2.26 16.17
N PHE A 118 -14.19 -0.94 16.04
CA PHE A 118 -14.23 -0.02 17.18
C PHE A 118 -15.66 0.14 17.68
N GLN A 119 -15.82 0.17 19.00
CA GLN A 119 -17.09 0.51 19.64
C GLN A 119 -17.19 2.04 19.81
N GLN A 120 -18.42 2.57 20.00
CA GLN A 120 -18.62 4.02 20.18
C GLN A 120 -17.86 4.56 21.39
N GLU A 121 -17.70 3.75 22.43
CA GLU A 121 -16.98 4.06 23.66
C GLU A 121 -15.46 4.23 23.42
N ASP A 122 -14.94 3.66 22.34
CA ASP A 122 -13.52 3.75 22.02
C ASP A 122 -13.15 5.07 21.36
N PHE A 123 -14.11 5.76 20.74
CA PHE A 123 -13.84 6.96 19.94
C PHE A 123 -13.15 8.07 20.70
N ASN A 124 -13.49 8.23 21.98
CA ASN A 124 -12.94 9.25 22.86
C ASN A 124 -11.76 8.75 23.72
N LYS A 125 -11.35 7.48 23.57
CA LYS A 125 -10.17 6.97 24.27
C LYS A 125 -8.90 7.55 23.66
N PRO A 126 -7.89 7.92 24.48
CA PRO A 126 -6.59 8.32 23.97
C PRO A 126 -5.96 7.20 23.14
N ALA A 127 -5.53 7.50 21.91
CA ALA A 127 -4.99 6.51 20.99
C ALA A 127 -3.75 5.78 21.56
N LYS A 128 -2.93 6.47 22.37
CA LYS A 128 -1.77 5.89 23.06
C LYS A 128 -2.11 4.75 24.04
N THR A 129 -3.37 4.61 24.45
CA THR A 129 -3.81 3.53 25.36
C THR A 129 -4.14 2.24 24.63
N LEU A 130 -4.18 2.27 23.31
CA LEU A 130 -4.51 1.13 22.47
C LEU A 130 -3.30 0.21 22.27
N SER A 131 -3.56 -1.07 21.98
CA SER A 131 -2.51 -1.95 21.48
C SER A 131 -2.09 -1.57 20.04
N GLY A 132 -0.88 -1.99 19.63
CA GLY A 132 -0.35 -1.68 18.29
C GLY A 132 -1.30 -2.05 17.15
N GLY A 133 -2.00 -3.18 17.25
CA GLY A 133 -2.99 -3.60 16.25
C GLY A 133 -4.20 -2.66 16.17
N TRP A 134 -4.69 -2.16 17.29
CA TRP A 134 -5.77 -1.18 17.33
C TRP A 134 -5.33 0.20 16.83
N ILE A 135 -4.10 0.62 17.15
CA ILE A 135 -3.51 1.84 16.58
C ILE A 135 -3.42 1.72 15.05
N MET A 136 -3.00 0.55 14.54
CA MET A 136 -2.92 0.30 13.11
C MET A 136 -4.30 0.40 12.44
N ARG A 137 -5.36 -0.15 13.06
CA ARG A 137 -6.74 0.01 12.57
C ARG A 137 -7.18 1.48 12.57
N ALA A 138 -6.81 2.27 13.57
CA ALA A 138 -7.12 3.71 13.60
C ALA A 138 -6.39 4.48 12.49
N HIS A 139 -5.11 4.17 12.22
CA HIS A 139 -4.39 4.73 11.06
C HIS A 139 -5.03 4.31 9.72
N LEU A 140 -5.47 3.07 9.62
CA LEU A 140 -6.21 2.60 8.44
C LEU A 140 -7.51 3.37 8.26
N ALA A 141 -8.25 3.65 9.35
CA ALA A 141 -9.43 4.51 9.31
C ALA A 141 -9.10 5.89 8.75
N ARG A 142 -8.04 6.53 9.25
CA ARG A 142 -7.56 7.84 8.77
C ARG A 142 -7.32 7.83 7.26
N LEU A 143 -6.64 6.81 6.74
CA LEU A 143 -6.35 6.70 5.31
C LEU A 143 -7.61 6.52 4.47
N LEU A 144 -8.59 5.74 4.95
CA LEU A 144 -9.88 5.58 4.26
C LEU A 144 -10.73 6.85 4.32
N VAL A 145 -10.62 7.65 5.42
CA VAL A 145 -11.26 8.96 5.53
C VAL A 145 -10.65 9.96 4.56
N MET A 146 -9.33 9.97 4.44
CA MET A 146 -8.55 10.87 3.58
C MET A 146 -8.85 10.67 2.09
N GLU A 147 -9.19 9.46 1.66
CA GLU A 147 -9.40 9.09 0.25
C GLU A 147 -8.26 9.60 -0.65
N PRO A 148 -7.03 9.13 -0.47
CA PRO A 148 -5.91 9.54 -1.30
C PRO A 148 -6.06 9.04 -2.73
N ASP A 149 -5.35 9.67 -3.70
CA ASP A 149 -5.32 9.21 -5.09
C ASP A 149 -4.56 7.89 -5.24
N LEU A 150 -3.55 7.67 -4.38
CA LEU A 150 -2.84 6.39 -4.24
C LEU A 150 -2.79 5.98 -2.76
N LEU A 151 -3.34 4.81 -2.47
CA LEU A 151 -3.27 4.15 -1.17
C LEU A 151 -2.21 3.06 -1.21
N MET A 152 -1.14 3.23 -0.43
CA MET A 152 -0.07 2.24 -0.28
C MET A 152 -0.20 1.53 1.06
N LEU A 153 -0.24 0.20 1.03
CA LEU A 153 -0.50 -0.64 2.20
C LEU A 153 0.60 -1.70 2.34
N ASP A 154 1.30 -1.69 3.46
CA ASP A 154 2.31 -2.71 3.77
C ASP A 154 1.75 -3.65 4.84
N GLU A 155 1.40 -4.89 4.43
CA GLU A 155 0.81 -5.97 5.25
C GLU A 155 -0.43 -5.53 6.07
N PRO A 156 -1.45 -4.94 5.44
CA PRO A 156 -2.61 -4.37 6.16
C PRO A 156 -3.47 -5.44 6.86
N THR A 157 -3.31 -6.71 6.49
CA THR A 157 -4.12 -7.83 6.98
C THR A 157 -3.68 -8.38 8.33
N ASN A 158 -2.43 -8.09 8.75
CA ASN A 158 -1.83 -8.72 9.93
C ASN A 158 -2.55 -8.41 11.26
N HIS A 159 -3.32 -7.31 11.31
CA HIS A 159 -3.98 -6.83 12.54
C HIS A 159 -5.51 -6.89 12.45
N LEU A 160 -6.04 -7.54 11.40
CA LEU A 160 -7.47 -7.67 11.18
C LEU A 160 -7.93 -9.11 11.45
N ASP A 161 -9.01 -9.23 12.21
CA ASP A 161 -9.74 -10.51 12.30
C ASP A 161 -10.55 -10.74 11.02
N LEU A 162 -11.12 -11.93 10.88
CA LEU A 162 -11.78 -12.36 9.65
C LEU A 162 -12.96 -11.48 9.23
N GLU A 163 -13.75 -11.00 10.18
CA GLU A 163 -14.91 -10.15 9.93
C GLU A 163 -14.47 -8.76 9.47
N THR A 164 -13.55 -8.14 10.20
CA THR A 164 -12.95 -6.84 9.88
C THR A 164 -12.23 -6.89 8.53
N LEU A 165 -11.51 -7.99 8.25
CA LEU A 165 -10.86 -8.20 6.96
C LEU A 165 -11.87 -8.22 5.80
N GLY A 166 -12.98 -8.95 5.97
CA GLY A 166 -14.04 -8.98 4.95
C GLY A 166 -14.63 -7.59 4.68
N TRP A 167 -14.91 -6.82 5.73
CA TRP A 167 -15.37 -5.45 5.59
C TRP A 167 -14.31 -4.56 4.90
N PHE A 168 -13.05 -4.67 5.30
CA PHE A 168 -11.94 -3.90 4.71
C PHE A 168 -11.75 -4.21 3.22
N GLN A 169 -11.82 -5.48 2.83
CA GLN A 169 -11.76 -5.89 1.42
C GLN A 169 -12.83 -5.18 0.58
N GLU A 170 -14.06 -5.10 1.08
CA GLU A 170 -15.14 -4.39 0.39
C GLU A 170 -14.90 -2.88 0.29
N GLN A 171 -14.29 -2.24 1.31
CA GLN A 171 -13.90 -0.84 1.22
C GLN A 171 -12.80 -0.62 0.17
N VAL A 172 -11.77 -1.48 0.14
CA VAL A 172 -10.68 -1.38 -0.84
C VAL A 172 -11.19 -1.62 -2.27
N LYS A 173 -12.12 -2.55 -2.49
CA LYS A 173 -12.75 -2.74 -3.80
C LYS A 173 -13.47 -1.48 -4.30
N LYS A 174 -14.21 -0.82 -3.41
CA LYS A 174 -14.97 0.41 -3.73
C LYS A 174 -14.13 1.68 -3.72
N PHE A 175 -12.88 1.57 -3.25
CA PHE A 175 -11.99 2.72 -3.16
C PHE A 175 -11.75 3.36 -4.53
N PRO A 176 -11.99 4.68 -4.69
CA PRO A 176 -11.96 5.33 -6.01
C PRO A 176 -10.54 5.55 -6.53
N GLY A 177 -9.56 5.66 -5.64
CA GLY A 177 -8.15 5.81 -5.96
C GLY A 177 -7.47 4.51 -6.35
N SER A 178 -6.20 4.61 -6.68
CA SER A 178 -5.34 3.45 -6.93
C SER A 178 -4.88 2.83 -5.60
N VAL A 179 -4.59 1.53 -5.60
CA VAL A 179 -4.08 0.82 -4.44
C VAL A 179 -2.83 0.04 -4.82
N LEU A 180 -1.76 0.21 -4.05
CA LEU A 180 -0.57 -0.62 -4.11
C LEU A 180 -0.42 -1.31 -2.77
N THR A 181 -0.53 -2.63 -2.72
CA THR A 181 -0.47 -3.37 -1.47
C THR A 181 0.58 -4.47 -1.49
N ILE A 182 1.32 -4.57 -0.40
CA ILE A 182 2.11 -5.76 -0.07
C ILE A 182 1.26 -6.59 0.87
N SER A 183 1.06 -7.87 0.56
CA SER A 183 0.42 -8.81 1.48
C SER A 183 0.88 -10.23 1.21
N HIS A 184 0.93 -11.03 2.27
CA HIS A 184 1.13 -12.47 2.21
C HIS A 184 -0.20 -13.24 2.18
N ASP A 185 -1.31 -12.55 2.38
CA ASP A 185 -2.65 -13.14 2.30
C ASP A 185 -3.11 -13.26 0.84
N ARG A 186 -3.09 -14.50 0.35
CA ARG A 186 -3.51 -14.84 -1.03
C ARG A 186 -4.98 -14.53 -1.29
N ALA A 187 -5.85 -14.79 -0.32
CA ALA A 187 -7.28 -14.55 -0.46
C ALA A 187 -7.56 -13.05 -0.59
N PHE A 188 -6.87 -12.23 0.21
CA PHE A 188 -6.92 -10.79 0.11
C PHE A 188 -6.48 -10.30 -1.27
N LEU A 189 -5.28 -10.72 -1.74
CA LEU A 189 -4.77 -10.33 -3.06
C LEU A 189 -5.69 -10.78 -4.21
N ASN A 190 -6.25 -11.99 -4.13
CA ASN A 190 -7.20 -12.47 -5.13
C ASN A 190 -8.49 -11.64 -5.18
N THR A 191 -8.91 -11.16 -4.01
CA THR A 191 -10.18 -10.46 -3.86
C THR A 191 -10.11 -9.02 -4.38
N ILE A 192 -8.96 -8.34 -4.19
CA ILE A 192 -8.84 -6.90 -4.46
C ILE A 192 -8.02 -6.55 -5.68
N CYS A 193 -6.99 -7.35 -6.03
CA CYS A 193 -6.03 -6.96 -7.06
C CYS A 193 -6.56 -7.16 -8.47
N THR A 194 -6.33 -6.15 -9.33
CA THR A 194 -6.53 -6.19 -10.77
C THR A 194 -5.25 -6.51 -11.53
N GLY A 195 -4.11 -6.50 -10.84
CA GLY A 195 -2.81 -6.87 -11.35
C GLY A 195 -1.81 -7.14 -10.24
N ILE A 196 -0.76 -7.88 -10.57
CA ILE A 196 0.33 -8.21 -9.65
C ILE A 196 1.66 -7.69 -10.21
N LEU A 197 2.44 -7.06 -9.35
CA LEU A 197 3.81 -6.64 -9.57
C LEU A 197 4.74 -7.59 -8.83
N GLN A 198 5.53 -8.35 -9.55
CA GLN A 198 6.53 -9.24 -8.94
C GLN A 198 7.90 -8.61 -8.99
N ILE A 199 8.55 -8.45 -7.82
CA ILE A 199 9.97 -8.15 -7.76
C ILE A 199 10.75 -9.46 -7.75
N SER A 200 11.58 -9.67 -8.78
CA SER A 200 12.49 -10.81 -8.88
C SER A 200 13.73 -10.43 -9.68
N ASN A 201 14.90 -10.90 -9.26
CA ASN A 201 16.18 -10.64 -9.95
C ASN A 201 16.41 -9.15 -10.25
N ARG A 202 16.09 -8.25 -9.29
CA ARG A 202 16.19 -6.78 -9.41
C ARG A 202 15.33 -6.18 -10.54
N LYS A 203 14.30 -6.91 -10.97
CA LYS A 203 13.35 -6.45 -11.99
C LYS A 203 11.94 -6.53 -11.46
N ILE A 204 11.10 -5.63 -11.95
CA ILE A 204 9.66 -5.65 -11.68
C ILE A 204 8.97 -6.21 -12.91
N ASN A 205 8.26 -7.30 -12.74
CA ASN A 205 7.42 -7.90 -13.77
C ASN A 205 5.95 -7.64 -13.41
N ARG A 206 5.18 -7.18 -14.40
CA ARG A 206 3.75 -6.97 -14.26
C ARG A 206 2.98 -8.14 -14.84
N TYR A 207 1.97 -8.58 -14.11
CA TYR A 207 1.04 -9.64 -14.49
C TYR A 207 -0.39 -9.12 -14.36
N PRO A 208 -1.19 -9.13 -15.42
CA PRO A 208 -2.59 -8.75 -15.35
C PRO A 208 -3.41 -9.82 -14.64
N GLY A 209 -4.48 -9.38 -13.97
CA GLY A 209 -5.38 -10.26 -13.23
C GLY A 209 -5.03 -10.38 -11.75
N ASN A 210 -5.73 -11.28 -11.05
CA ASN A 210 -5.57 -11.52 -9.64
C ASN A 210 -4.33 -12.41 -9.33
N PHE A 211 -4.16 -12.78 -8.06
CA PHE A 211 -3.00 -13.56 -7.64
C PHE A 211 -2.96 -14.98 -8.25
N ASP A 212 -4.10 -15.62 -8.45
CA ASP A 212 -4.16 -16.95 -9.08
C ASP A 212 -3.75 -16.88 -10.57
N ASN A 213 -4.22 -15.85 -11.28
CA ASN A 213 -3.79 -15.60 -12.67
C ASN A 213 -2.29 -15.32 -12.75
N PHE A 214 -1.73 -14.60 -11.78
CA PHE A 214 -0.28 -14.41 -11.67
C PHE A 214 0.47 -15.74 -11.55
N LEU A 215 0.00 -16.66 -10.70
CA LEU A 215 0.66 -17.95 -10.51
C LEU A 215 0.69 -18.77 -11.81
N ILE A 216 -0.42 -18.76 -12.55
CA ILE A 216 -0.52 -19.46 -13.85
C ILE A 216 0.47 -18.84 -14.86
N GLN A 217 0.40 -17.52 -15.06
CA GLN A 217 1.25 -16.81 -16.00
C GLN A 217 2.74 -16.92 -15.65
N LYS A 218 3.06 -16.89 -14.35
CA LYS A 218 4.43 -17.08 -13.87
C LYS A 218 4.96 -18.45 -14.26
N LYS A 219 4.19 -19.52 -14.00
CA LYS A 219 4.56 -20.90 -14.37
C LYS A 219 4.79 -21.04 -15.86
N GLU A 220 3.89 -20.53 -16.70
CA GLU A 220 4.03 -20.55 -18.15
C GLU A 220 5.31 -19.85 -18.62
N ARG A 221 5.63 -18.67 -18.06
CA ARG A 221 6.87 -17.95 -18.38
C ARG A 221 8.12 -18.74 -17.96
N GLU A 222 8.11 -19.36 -16.79
CA GLU A 222 9.22 -20.18 -16.31
C GLU A 222 9.45 -21.40 -17.22
N GLU A 223 8.38 -22.07 -17.65
CA GLU A 223 8.46 -23.19 -18.60
C GLU A 223 9.01 -22.74 -19.98
N GLN A 224 8.54 -21.60 -20.50
CA GLN A 224 9.05 -21.01 -21.74
C GLN A 224 10.54 -20.66 -21.64
N HIS A 225 10.95 -20.02 -20.53
CA HIS A 225 12.37 -19.71 -20.29
C HIS A 225 13.24 -20.96 -20.23
N LEU A 226 12.76 -21.99 -19.54
CA LEU A 226 13.49 -23.26 -19.43
C LEU A 226 13.60 -23.96 -20.78
N ALA A 227 12.54 -23.94 -21.59
CA ALA A 227 12.56 -24.51 -22.95
C ALA A 227 13.53 -23.72 -23.86
N ALA A 228 13.49 -22.41 -23.84
CA ALA A 228 14.42 -21.55 -24.58
C ALA A 228 15.89 -21.82 -24.18
N TYR A 229 16.15 -21.88 -22.87
CA TYR A 229 17.48 -22.20 -22.34
C TYR A 229 17.98 -23.58 -22.85
N ARG A 230 17.13 -24.61 -22.79
CA ARG A 230 17.49 -25.95 -23.28
C ARG A 230 17.79 -25.95 -24.78
N ASN A 231 17.02 -25.21 -25.57
CA ASN A 231 17.28 -25.09 -27.01
C ASN A 231 18.61 -24.38 -27.27
N GLN A 232 18.87 -23.27 -26.60
CA GLN A 232 20.15 -22.55 -26.71
C GLN A 232 21.34 -23.41 -26.31
N GLN A 233 21.25 -24.22 -25.24
CA GLN A 233 22.31 -25.16 -24.87
C GLN A 233 22.56 -26.24 -25.95
N ARG A 234 21.51 -26.74 -26.59
CA ARG A 234 21.65 -27.70 -27.72
C ARG A 234 22.37 -27.06 -28.90
N GLU A 235 22.04 -25.83 -29.25
CA GLU A 235 22.72 -25.10 -30.34
C GLU A 235 24.19 -24.86 -30.01
N ILE A 236 24.50 -24.42 -28.78
CA ILE A 236 25.90 -24.24 -28.33
C ILE A 236 26.67 -25.55 -28.46
N THR A 237 26.13 -26.64 -27.93
CA THR A 237 26.77 -27.99 -28.03
C THR A 237 27.00 -28.41 -29.47
N HIS A 238 26.01 -28.19 -30.35
CA HIS A 238 26.15 -28.48 -31.77
C HIS A 238 27.28 -27.68 -32.44
N HIS A 239 27.37 -26.38 -32.14
CA HIS A 239 28.44 -25.52 -32.66
C HIS A 239 29.82 -25.92 -32.13
N GLU A 240 29.94 -26.27 -30.84
CA GLU A 240 31.18 -26.75 -30.24
C GLU A 240 31.66 -28.07 -30.89
N ASP A 241 30.76 -29.03 -31.12
CA ASP A 241 31.04 -30.26 -31.79
C ASP A 241 31.45 -30.06 -33.25
N PHE A 242 30.81 -29.12 -33.96
CA PHE A 242 31.20 -28.72 -35.30
C PHE A 242 32.64 -28.17 -35.33
N ILE A 243 32.94 -27.20 -34.45
CA ILE A 243 34.27 -26.62 -34.33
C ILE A 243 35.33 -27.69 -34.01
N ARG A 244 35.03 -28.62 -33.08
CA ARG A 244 35.93 -29.71 -32.71
C ARG A 244 36.24 -30.61 -33.88
N ARG A 245 35.23 -30.99 -34.70
CA ARG A 245 35.42 -31.82 -35.93
C ARG A 245 36.27 -31.08 -36.98
N PHE A 246 36.09 -29.78 -37.16
CA PHE A 246 36.87 -29.01 -38.14
C PHE A 246 38.32 -28.82 -37.68
N ARG A 247 38.59 -28.54 -36.41
CA ARG A 247 39.93 -28.46 -35.85
C ARG A 247 40.68 -29.79 -36.00
N ALA A 248 40.04 -30.93 -35.74
CA ALA A 248 40.63 -32.25 -35.91
C ALA A 248 40.94 -32.59 -37.36
N LYS A 249 40.27 -31.98 -38.34
CA LYS A 249 40.55 -32.15 -39.78
C LYS A 249 41.66 -31.21 -40.27
N ALA A 250 41.86 -30.06 -39.67
CA ALA A 250 42.89 -29.09 -40.04
C ALA A 250 44.28 -29.41 -39.46
N SER A 251 44.37 -30.38 -38.53
CA SER A 251 45.60 -30.84 -37.90
C SER A 251 46.13 -32.17 -38.49
N LYS A 252 45.54 -32.64 -39.61
CA LYS A 252 46.04 -33.73 -40.46
C LYS A 252 46.50 -33.16 -41.81
#